data_e87a9f6bca891e3ac29e9c7609a25621
#
_entry.id   e87a9f6bca891e3ac29e9c7609a25621
#
_cell.length_a   1.000
_cell.length_b   1.000
_cell.length_c   1.000
_cell.angle_alpha   90.00
_cell.angle_beta   90.00
_cell.angle_gamma   90.00
#
_symmetry.space_group_name_H-M   'P 1'
#
loop_
_entity.id
_entity.type
_entity.pdbx_description
1 polymer ?
#
loop_
_entity_poly.entity_id
_entity_poly.type
_entity_poly.pdbx_seq_one_letter_code
_entity_poly.pdbx_strand_id
1 'polypeptide(L)'
;EGIYGSAPHLDFGCLTLLAQDEVGGLQVLSQEEEWVDVPYIADSFVLNVGEMLQRLSNGFLIPTPHRVINPENRERYSCPFFYDPHVNTLIKPLKGTGNSKFKPILFSEFLENELKAGYLRHQTEA
;
A
#
# COMPACT_ATOMS: atom_id res chain seq x y z
N GLU A 1 -2.94 18.16 15.21
CA GLU A 1 -2.10 17.24 14.42
C GLU A 1 -2.33 15.83 14.95
N GLY A 2 -3.00 14.99 14.17
CA GLY A 2 -3.36 13.64 14.59
C GLY A 2 -2.14 12.72 14.60
N ILE A 3 -2.00 11.90 15.64
CA ILE A 3 -1.01 10.83 15.67
C ILE A 3 -1.53 9.71 14.77
N TYR A 4 -0.78 9.38 13.73
CA TYR A 4 -1.10 8.25 12.87
C TYR A 4 -0.72 6.93 13.53
N GLY A 5 -1.58 5.92 13.45
CA GLY A 5 -1.20 4.53 13.66
C GLY A 5 -0.35 4.00 12.49
N SER A 6 -0.61 4.53 11.28
CA SER A 6 0.23 4.37 10.08
C SER A 6 0.07 5.62 9.22
N ALA A 7 1.19 6.27 8.88
CA ALA A 7 1.20 7.46 8.03
C ALA A 7 0.71 7.12 6.60
N PRO A 8 0.23 8.12 5.82
CA PRO A 8 -0.16 7.91 4.43
C PRO A 8 0.95 7.26 3.60
N HIS A 9 0.62 6.15 2.92
CA HIS A 9 1.57 5.39 2.08
C HIS A 9 0.86 4.56 1.01
N LEU A 10 1.65 3.99 0.11
CA LEU A 10 1.27 2.92 -0.81
C LEU A 10 1.99 1.64 -0.41
N ASP A 11 1.38 0.48 -0.66
CA ASP A 11 2.04 -0.80 -0.48
C ASP A 11 2.95 -1.13 -1.66
N PHE A 12 4.12 -1.70 -1.38
CA PHE A 12 5.15 -1.96 -2.37
C PHE A 12 4.88 -3.18 -3.25
N GLY A 13 4.25 -4.22 -2.68
CA GLY A 13 4.08 -5.52 -3.32
C GLY A 13 2.97 -5.60 -4.36
N CYS A 14 2.41 -6.79 -4.52
CA CYS A 14 1.29 -7.01 -5.43
C CYS A 14 -0.05 -6.73 -4.76
N LEU A 15 -0.33 -7.40 -3.65
CA LEU A 15 -1.60 -7.32 -2.93
C LEU A 15 -1.36 -7.30 -1.43
N THR A 16 -2.23 -6.62 -0.71
CA THR A 16 -2.31 -6.70 0.75
C THR A 16 -3.69 -7.18 1.16
N LEU A 17 -3.73 -8.20 2.02
CA LEU A 17 -4.94 -8.66 2.70
C LEU A 17 -4.85 -8.21 4.14
N LEU A 18 -5.75 -7.34 4.56
CA LEU A 18 -5.77 -6.78 5.91
C LEU A 18 -6.94 -7.32 6.73
N ALA A 19 -6.64 -8.02 7.81
CA ALA A 19 -7.58 -8.24 8.90
C ALA A 19 -7.51 -7.05 9.85
N GLN A 20 -8.65 -6.51 10.25
CA GLN A 20 -8.72 -5.44 11.25
C GLN A 20 -9.78 -5.75 12.30
N ASP A 21 -9.65 -5.12 13.46
CA ASP A 21 -10.65 -5.20 14.53
C ASP A 21 -11.78 -4.16 14.35
N GLU A 22 -12.75 -4.18 15.24
CA GLU A 22 -13.93 -3.30 15.22
C GLU A 22 -13.63 -1.81 15.50
N VAL A 23 -12.41 -1.47 15.95
CA VAL A 23 -12.01 -0.08 16.22
C VAL A 23 -11.96 0.73 14.92
N GLY A 24 -11.65 0.07 13.80
CA GLY A 24 -11.58 0.73 12.49
C GLY A 24 -10.37 1.64 12.35
N GLY A 25 -10.56 2.84 11.80
CA GLY A 25 -9.53 3.86 11.63
C GLY A 25 -8.67 3.73 10.39
N LEU A 26 -8.88 2.70 9.55
CA LEU A 26 -8.30 2.65 8.21
C LEU A 26 -9.01 3.66 7.31
N GLN A 27 -8.25 4.48 6.60
CA GLN A 27 -8.74 5.43 5.61
C GLN A 27 -8.01 5.25 4.28
N VAL A 28 -8.74 5.43 3.20
CA VAL A 28 -8.22 5.43 1.83
C VAL A 28 -8.44 6.79 1.18
N LEU A 29 -7.53 7.19 0.30
CA LEU A 29 -7.65 8.43 -0.43
C LEU A 29 -8.52 8.20 -1.68
N SER A 30 -9.63 8.92 -1.79
CA SER A 30 -10.53 8.86 -2.93
C SER A 30 -9.92 9.55 -4.17
N GLN A 31 -10.59 9.42 -5.33
CA GLN A 31 -10.19 10.14 -6.55
C GLN A 31 -10.43 11.66 -6.45
N GLU A 32 -11.32 12.08 -5.56
CA GLU A 32 -11.60 13.48 -5.23
C GLU A 32 -10.62 14.06 -4.18
N GLU A 33 -9.55 13.33 -3.88
CA GLU A 33 -8.53 13.69 -2.88
C GLU A 33 -9.08 13.81 -1.44
N GLU A 34 -10.15 13.08 -1.12
CA GLU A 34 -10.72 13.02 0.21
C GLU A 34 -10.36 11.71 0.92
N TRP A 35 -10.08 11.77 2.22
CA TRP A 35 -9.87 10.59 3.05
C TRP A 35 -11.20 9.98 3.46
N VAL A 36 -11.43 8.74 3.03
CA VAL A 36 -12.67 7.99 3.26
C VAL A 36 -12.40 6.84 4.23
N ASP A 37 -13.25 6.69 5.25
CA ASP A 37 -13.16 5.59 6.20
C ASP A 37 -13.50 4.25 5.52
N VAL A 38 -12.68 3.24 5.80
CA VAL A 38 -12.97 1.85 5.45
C VAL A 38 -13.61 1.17 6.64
N PRO A 39 -14.93 0.89 6.59
CA PRO A 39 -15.64 0.34 7.73
C PRO A 39 -15.15 -1.07 8.07
N TYR A 40 -15.20 -1.41 9.37
CA TYR A 40 -15.05 -2.79 9.80
C TYR A 40 -16.26 -3.61 9.37
N ILE A 41 -16.01 -4.77 8.79
CA ILE A 41 -17.02 -5.78 8.45
C ILE A 41 -16.55 -7.11 9.05
N ALA A 42 -17.35 -7.70 9.92
CA ALA A 42 -17.01 -8.98 10.57
C ALA A 42 -16.74 -10.07 9.52
N ASP A 43 -15.79 -10.96 9.82
CA ASP A 43 -15.41 -12.09 8.98
C ASP A 43 -14.97 -11.72 7.55
N SER A 44 -14.41 -10.52 7.39
CA SER A 44 -13.91 -10.03 6.11
C SER A 44 -12.46 -9.56 6.16
N PHE A 45 -11.87 -9.44 4.99
CA PHE A 45 -10.56 -8.80 4.78
C PHE A 45 -10.72 -7.59 3.89
N VAL A 46 -9.93 -6.55 4.15
CA VAL A 46 -9.72 -5.48 3.18
C VAL A 46 -8.61 -5.92 2.23
N LEU A 47 -8.88 -5.84 0.93
CA LEU A 47 -7.90 -6.15 -0.12
C LEU A 47 -7.51 -4.85 -0.82
N ASN A 48 -6.22 -4.57 -0.90
CA ASN A 48 -5.72 -3.46 -1.70
C ASN A 48 -4.57 -3.88 -2.63
N VAL A 49 -4.42 -3.11 -3.70
CA VAL A 49 -3.40 -3.28 -4.74
C VAL A 49 -2.13 -2.56 -4.30
N GLY A 50 -0.98 -3.18 -4.53
CA GLY A 50 0.33 -2.57 -4.36
C GLY A 50 0.98 -2.15 -5.70
N GLU A 51 2.14 -1.48 -5.61
CA GLU A 51 2.82 -0.89 -6.76
C GLU A 51 3.34 -1.93 -7.77
N MET A 52 3.69 -3.14 -7.32
CA MET A 52 4.13 -4.18 -8.27
C MET A 52 2.98 -4.65 -9.14
N LEU A 53 1.77 -4.76 -8.61
CA LEU A 53 0.62 -5.13 -9.41
C LEU A 53 0.19 -4.01 -10.38
N GLN A 54 0.38 -2.75 -10.01
CA GLN A 54 0.24 -1.62 -10.94
C GLN A 54 1.18 -1.78 -12.15
N ARG A 55 2.46 -2.08 -11.89
CA ARG A 55 3.46 -2.27 -12.95
C ARG A 55 3.14 -3.47 -13.83
N LEU A 56 2.78 -4.61 -13.22
CA LEU A 56 2.39 -5.84 -13.93
C LEU A 56 1.15 -5.62 -14.80
N SER A 57 0.15 -4.90 -14.31
CA SER A 57 -1.08 -4.57 -15.06
C SER A 57 -0.90 -3.42 -16.06
N ASN A 58 0.31 -2.87 -16.19
CA ASN A 58 0.61 -1.71 -17.03
C ASN A 58 -0.24 -0.45 -16.67
N GLY A 59 -0.52 -0.28 -15.38
CA GLY A 59 -1.30 0.84 -14.86
C GLY A 59 -2.82 0.68 -14.96
N PHE A 60 -3.30 -0.52 -15.26
CA PHE A 60 -4.75 -0.80 -15.22
C PHE A 60 -5.26 -0.86 -13.78
N LEU A 61 -4.53 -1.54 -12.90
CA LEU A 61 -4.78 -1.53 -11.46
C LEU A 61 -3.94 -0.45 -10.81
N ILE A 62 -4.56 0.38 -9.99
CA ILE A 62 -3.93 1.55 -9.37
C ILE A 62 -3.90 1.34 -7.86
N PRO A 63 -2.72 1.41 -7.21
CA PRO A 63 -2.63 1.36 -5.76
C PRO A 63 -3.30 2.60 -5.16
N THR A 64 -4.00 2.41 -4.05
CA THR A 64 -4.70 3.48 -3.36
C THR A 64 -3.91 3.91 -2.14
N PRO A 65 -3.56 5.21 -2.00
CA PRO A 65 -2.95 5.73 -0.78
C PRO A 65 -3.87 5.47 0.40
N HIS A 66 -3.30 4.97 1.50
CA HIS A 66 -4.07 4.67 2.69
C HIS A 66 -3.28 5.05 3.94
N ARG A 67 -4.00 5.22 5.04
CA ARG A 67 -3.46 5.58 6.35
C ARG A 67 -4.29 4.97 7.46
N VAL A 68 -3.75 4.97 8.66
CA VAL A 68 -4.49 4.56 9.87
C VAL A 68 -4.47 5.71 10.87
N ILE A 69 -5.65 6.09 11.31
CA ILE A 69 -5.85 6.95 12.47
C ILE A 69 -6.46 6.11 13.60
N ASN A 70 -6.25 6.50 14.86
CA ASN A 70 -6.94 5.87 15.97
C ASN A 70 -7.96 6.85 16.55
N PRO A 71 -9.22 6.82 16.09
CA PRO A 71 -10.21 7.83 16.44
C PRO A 71 -10.70 7.75 17.89
N GLU A 72 -10.58 6.56 18.51
CA GLU A 72 -11.18 6.31 19.82
C GLU A 72 -10.17 6.28 20.96
N ASN A 73 -8.88 6.49 20.69
CA ASN A 73 -7.80 6.45 21.68
C ASN A 73 -7.82 5.17 22.54
N ARG A 74 -8.18 4.04 21.95
CA ARG A 74 -8.15 2.71 22.56
C ARG A 74 -7.27 1.76 21.78
N GLU A 75 -6.92 0.60 22.36
CA GLU A 75 -6.13 -0.39 21.66
C GLU A 75 -6.80 -0.81 20.34
N ARG A 76 -6.02 -0.83 19.26
CA ARG A 76 -6.42 -1.24 17.92
C ARG A 76 -5.45 -2.26 17.39
N TYR A 77 -5.98 -3.34 16.85
CA TYR A 77 -5.19 -4.41 16.26
C TYR A 77 -5.57 -4.59 14.79
N SER A 78 -4.54 -4.76 13.96
CA SER A 78 -4.71 -5.18 12.58
C SER A 78 -3.53 -6.05 12.14
N CYS A 79 -3.81 -6.96 11.22
CA CYS A 79 -2.83 -7.92 10.72
C CYS A 79 -2.80 -7.85 9.18
N PRO A 80 -1.85 -7.12 8.57
CA PRO A 80 -1.65 -7.13 7.14
C PRO A 80 -0.89 -8.40 6.72
N PHE A 81 -1.34 -9.03 5.66
CA PHE A 81 -0.60 -10.05 4.93
C PHE A 81 -0.21 -9.49 3.58
N PHE A 82 1.10 -9.36 3.33
CA PHE A 82 1.65 -8.86 2.08
C PHE A 82 1.94 -10.02 1.13
N TYR A 83 1.30 -10.00 -0.03
CA TYR A 83 1.57 -10.93 -1.10
C TYR A 83 2.52 -10.29 -2.11
N ASP A 84 3.80 -10.55 -1.93
CA ASP A 84 4.88 -9.93 -2.67
C ASP A 84 5.52 -10.88 -3.70
N PRO A 85 6.13 -10.36 -4.78
CA PRO A 85 6.94 -11.17 -5.67
C PRO A 85 8.20 -11.68 -4.94
N HIS A 86 8.80 -12.73 -5.46
CA HIS A 86 10.14 -13.11 -5.03
C HIS A 86 11.14 -11.98 -5.36
N VAL A 87 12.10 -11.72 -4.47
CA VAL A 87 13.03 -10.57 -4.57
C VAL A 87 13.78 -10.48 -5.88
N ASN A 88 14.10 -11.61 -6.51
CA ASN A 88 14.80 -11.67 -7.80
C ASN A 88 13.85 -11.64 -9.00
N THR A 89 12.56 -11.33 -8.81
CA THR A 89 11.60 -11.25 -9.91
C THR A 89 11.80 -9.95 -10.69
N LEU A 90 11.96 -10.06 -12.00
CA LEU A 90 11.94 -8.93 -12.92
C LEU A 90 10.48 -8.52 -13.17
N ILE A 91 10.10 -7.38 -12.63
CA ILE A 91 8.76 -6.80 -12.77
C ILE A 91 8.71 -5.98 -14.06
N LYS A 92 7.81 -6.34 -14.95
CA LYS A 92 7.51 -5.64 -16.20
C LYS A 92 6.06 -5.85 -16.58
N PRO A 93 5.45 -4.97 -17.38
CA PRO A 93 4.09 -5.16 -17.86
C PRO A 93 3.88 -6.52 -18.51
N LEU A 94 2.76 -7.15 -18.19
CA LEU A 94 2.37 -8.44 -18.76
C LEU A 94 2.05 -8.32 -20.26
N LYS A 95 2.25 -9.41 -21.00
CA LYS A 95 1.88 -9.45 -22.42
C LYS A 95 0.38 -9.20 -22.59
N GLY A 96 0.02 -8.41 -23.59
CA GLY A 96 -1.38 -8.08 -23.88
C GLY A 96 -1.92 -6.85 -23.15
N THR A 97 -1.12 -6.16 -22.32
CA THR A 97 -1.52 -4.93 -21.61
C THR A 97 -1.24 -3.64 -22.41
N GLY A 98 -0.89 -3.75 -23.68
CA GLY A 98 -0.59 -2.61 -24.56
C GLY A 98 0.86 -2.15 -24.50
N ASN A 99 1.11 -0.91 -24.97
CA ASN A 99 2.45 -0.32 -24.94
C ASN A 99 2.94 -0.13 -23.51
N SER A 100 4.16 -0.55 -23.22
CA SER A 100 4.73 -0.51 -21.87
C SER A 100 4.83 0.92 -21.34
N LYS A 101 4.19 1.18 -20.21
CA LYS A 101 4.27 2.44 -19.47
C LYS A 101 5.37 2.42 -18.39
N PHE A 102 5.85 1.25 -18.02
CA PHE A 102 6.83 1.07 -16.96
C PHE A 102 8.09 0.40 -17.48
N LYS A 103 9.25 0.88 -17.08
CA LYS A 103 10.53 0.20 -17.31
C LYS A 103 10.60 -1.05 -16.44
N PRO A 104 11.17 -2.15 -16.96
CA PRO A 104 11.46 -3.33 -16.14
C PRO A 104 12.35 -2.96 -14.94
N ILE A 105 12.06 -3.55 -13.77
CA ILE A 105 12.84 -3.38 -12.54
C ILE A 105 12.87 -4.68 -11.75
N LEU A 106 13.99 -5.02 -11.12
CA LEU A 106 14.04 -6.09 -10.14
C LEU A 106 13.28 -5.66 -8.88
N PHE A 107 12.49 -6.56 -8.30
CA PHE A 107 11.75 -6.25 -7.07
C PHE A 107 12.70 -5.88 -5.91
N SER A 108 13.83 -6.56 -5.79
CA SER A 108 14.87 -6.20 -4.81
C SER A 108 15.40 -4.78 -4.98
N GLU A 109 15.66 -4.37 -6.22
CA GLU A 109 16.13 -3.01 -6.53
C GLU A 109 15.07 -1.95 -6.17
N PHE A 110 13.82 -2.23 -6.50
CA PHE A 110 12.70 -1.37 -6.11
C PHE A 110 12.60 -1.20 -4.59
N LEU A 111 12.60 -2.33 -3.84
CA LEU A 111 12.53 -2.31 -2.37
C LEU A 111 13.70 -1.53 -1.76
N GLU A 112 14.91 -1.76 -2.24
CA GLU A 112 16.09 -1.06 -1.74
C GLU A 112 15.97 0.46 -1.93
N ASN A 113 15.48 0.90 -3.09
CA ASN A 113 15.29 2.31 -3.38
C ASN A 113 14.22 2.94 -2.48
N GLU A 114 13.07 2.26 -2.27
CA GLU A 114 11.99 2.78 -1.42
C GLU A 114 12.40 2.82 0.06
N LEU A 115 13.09 1.80 0.56
CA LEU A 115 13.58 1.79 1.94
C LEU A 115 14.62 2.90 2.18
N LYS A 116 15.53 3.14 1.24
CA LYS A 116 16.49 4.26 1.32
C LYS A 116 15.77 5.61 1.31
N ALA A 117 14.78 5.79 0.43
CA ALA A 117 14.00 7.03 0.36
C ALA A 117 13.20 7.29 1.65
N GLY A 118 12.61 6.24 2.23
CA GLY A 118 11.92 6.30 3.53
C GLY A 118 12.87 6.70 4.67
N TYR A 119 14.03 6.08 4.75
CA TYR A 119 15.02 6.37 5.77
C TYR A 119 15.53 7.82 5.71
N LEU A 120 15.79 8.35 4.51
CA LEU A 120 16.22 9.74 4.32
C LEU A 120 15.15 10.75 4.71
N ARG A 121 13.88 10.47 4.42
CA ARG A 121 12.75 11.34 4.84
C ARG A 121 12.69 11.47 6.36
N HIS A 122 12.83 10.39 7.10
CA HIS A 122 12.83 10.42 8.58
C HIS A 122 14.02 11.17 9.19
N GLN A 123 15.16 11.26 8.49
CA GLN A 123 16.31 12.04 8.96
C GLN A 123 16.15 13.55 8.75
N THR A 124 15.33 13.98 7.79
CA THR A 124 15.11 15.41 7.51
C THR A 124 13.96 16.01 8.31
N GLU A 125 13.14 15.19 8.96
CA GLU A 125 12.01 15.61 9.80
C GLU A 125 12.32 15.54 11.32
N ALA A 126 13.51 15.09 11.71
CA ALA A 126 13.99 15.03 13.09
C ALA A 126 14.91 16.20 13.41
#